data_e92c23356b97ba44cdf44cf226c65a6b
#
_entry.id   e92c23356b97ba44cdf44cf226c65a6b
#
_cell.length_a   1.000
_cell.length_b   1.000
_cell.length_c   1.000
_cell.angle_alpha   90.00
_cell.angle_beta   90.00
_cell.angle_gamma   90.00
#
_symmetry.space_group_name_H-M   'P 1'
#
loop_
_entity.id
_entity.type
_entity.pdbx_description
1 polymer ?
#
loop_
_entity_poly.entity_id
_entity_poly.type
_entity_poly.pdbx_seq_one_letter_code
_entity_poly.pdbx_strand_id
1 'polypeptide(L)'
;MFLLCAAAALGSPAHAQGFDIRTLFGASPTVTGTVSPPPTTPGTTPAAPASPAIQEWSGEPGASNHPLMTAEAIRDAANNFRGCLAALWPLAERRGVTRAAFDANIAGLTPDLRIMDLLDAQPEFTKSFWDYLDLLVSEDRIANGRSVLAQHRATFDAVEKAYGVDRHVIAAIWGVESNYGTQIGDRSVIRSTATLACIGRRQDYFREEFLSALEILSRGDVRPDHLKGSWAGAFGPTQFMPTSFKRYAVDFDGDGRRDVVSSAADLIASTANNLKKDGWIPSETWG
;
A
#
# COMPACT_ATOMS: atom_id res chain seq x y z
N MET A 1 -4.88 -13.40 -1.92
CA MET A 1 -6.25 -12.86 -1.92
C MET A 1 -6.31 -11.34 -1.73
N PHE A 2 -5.26 -10.70 -1.25
CA PHE A 2 -5.18 -9.24 -1.12
C PHE A 2 -4.79 -8.52 -2.41
N LEU A 3 -3.97 -9.11 -3.26
CA LEU A 3 -3.76 -8.65 -4.64
C LEU A 3 -5.07 -8.64 -5.49
N LEU A 4 -6.08 -9.41 -5.09
CA LEU A 4 -7.36 -9.56 -5.83
C LEU A 4 -8.37 -8.43 -5.59
N CYS A 5 -8.27 -7.61 -4.57
CA CYS A 5 -9.20 -6.49 -4.37
C CYS A 5 -9.03 -5.32 -5.37
N ALA A 6 -7.92 -5.27 -6.12
CA ALA A 6 -7.74 -4.33 -7.23
C ALA A 6 -8.29 -4.84 -8.57
N ALA A 7 -8.70 -6.11 -8.66
CA ALA A 7 -8.83 -6.87 -9.91
C ALA A 7 -10.23 -7.00 -10.52
N ALA A 8 -11.24 -6.31 -10.03
CA ALA A 8 -12.59 -6.41 -10.60
C ALA A 8 -12.90 -5.27 -11.57
N ALA A 9 -12.26 -5.26 -12.75
CA ALA A 9 -12.77 -4.55 -13.93
C ALA A 9 -12.18 -5.16 -15.20
N LEU A 10 -12.97 -5.96 -15.89
CA LEU A 10 -12.71 -6.53 -17.22
C LEU A 10 -12.53 -5.42 -18.26
N GLY A 11 -11.39 -5.38 -18.93
CA GLY A 11 -11.12 -4.52 -20.08
C GLY A 11 -9.87 -4.99 -20.83
N SER A 12 -9.98 -5.10 -22.15
CA SER A 12 -9.11 -5.70 -23.16
C SER A 12 -7.61 -5.32 -23.14
N PRO A 13 -6.73 -6.11 -23.82
CA PRO A 13 -5.28 -6.06 -23.65
C PRO A 13 -4.64 -4.88 -24.39
N ALA A 14 -3.74 -4.17 -23.76
CA ALA A 14 -2.84 -3.20 -24.36
C ALA A 14 -1.36 -3.57 -24.14
N HIS A 15 -0.55 -3.24 -25.12
CA HIS A 15 0.84 -3.64 -25.37
C HIS A 15 1.78 -3.57 -24.16
N ALA A 16 2.58 -4.62 -24.00
CA ALA A 16 3.59 -4.79 -22.95
C ALA A 16 4.82 -3.90 -23.19
N GLN A 17 5.06 -2.96 -22.28
CA GLN A 17 6.40 -2.42 -21.99
C GLN A 17 6.86 -3.02 -20.66
N GLY A 18 8.10 -3.48 -20.59
CA GLY A 18 8.65 -4.18 -19.43
C GLY A 18 8.48 -3.39 -18.12
N PHE A 19 7.67 -3.91 -17.24
CA PHE A 19 7.34 -3.30 -15.96
C PHE A 19 8.17 -3.96 -14.86
N ASP A 20 8.90 -3.15 -14.08
CA ASP A 20 9.65 -3.62 -12.91
C ASP A 20 8.72 -3.54 -11.68
N ILE A 21 8.48 -4.69 -11.03
CA ILE A 21 7.67 -4.78 -9.81
C ILE A 21 8.16 -3.84 -8.70
N ARG A 22 9.45 -3.46 -8.74
CA ARG A 22 10.04 -2.49 -7.81
C ARG A 22 9.38 -1.11 -7.89
N THR A 23 8.76 -0.77 -9.02
CA THR A 23 8.03 0.50 -9.17
C THR A 23 6.70 0.52 -8.42
N LEU A 24 6.12 -0.65 -8.13
CA LEU A 24 4.90 -0.78 -7.31
C LEU A 24 5.16 -0.39 -5.85
N PHE A 25 6.39 -0.62 -5.37
CA PHE A 25 6.76 -0.42 -3.96
C PHE A 25 7.70 0.77 -3.73
N GLY A 26 8.01 1.56 -4.77
CA GLY A 26 8.82 2.77 -4.62
C GLY A 26 10.33 2.54 -4.42
N ALA A 27 10.85 1.32 -4.64
CA ALA A 27 12.27 1.01 -4.49
C ALA A 27 13.09 1.54 -5.68
N SER A 28 14.05 2.41 -5.44
CA SER A 28 15.04 2.85 -6.42
C SER A 28 15.99 1.72 -6.81
N PRO A 29 16.42 1.60 -8.07
CA PRO A 29 17.36 0.57 -8.50
C PRO A 29 18.73 0.77 -7.85
N THR A 30 19.25 -0.26 -7.20
CA THR A 30 20.64 -0.30 -6.72
C THR A 30 21.55 -0.60 -7.91
N VAL A 31 22.30 0.39 -8.37
CA VAL A 31 23.33 0.19 -9.38
C VAL A 31 24.59 -0.36 -8.72
N THR A 32 24.87 -1.66 -8.91
CA THR A 32 26.16 -2.26 -8.57
C THR A 32 27.11 -2.04 -9.74
N GLY A 33 27.81 -0.90 -9.72
CA GLY A 33 28.94 -0.64 -10.61
C GLY A 33 30.22 -0.56 -9.80
N THR A 34 31.18 -1.44 -10.06
CA THR A 34 32.54 -1.34 -9.57
C THR A 34 33.21 -0.10 -10.14
N VAL A 35 33.47 0.90 -9.31
CA VAL A 35 34.17 2.13 -9.72
C VAL A 35 35.59 2.10 -9.17
N SER A 36 36.57 2.12 -10.07
CA SER A 36 37.96 2.43 -9.73
C SER A 36 38.08 3.93 -9.39
N PRO A 37 38.90 4.31 -8.40
CA PRO A 37 38.98 5.71 -7.97
C PRO A 37 39.70 6.58 -9.02
N PRO A 38 39.18 7.77 -9.32
CA PRO A 38 39.89 8.77 -10.13
C PRO A 38 40.86 9.59 -9.26
N PRO A 39 41.85 10.25 -9.88
CA PRO A 39 42.88 11.02 -9.18
C PRO A 39 42.30 12.29 -8.55
N THR A 40 42.82 12.61 -7.38
CA THR A 40 42.45 13.77 -6.54
C THR A 40 42.84 15.09 -7.18
N THR A 41 41.86 15.97 -7.44
CA THR A 41 42.05 17.40 -7.68
C THR A 41 41.41 18.19 -6.53
N PRO A 42 42.03 19.24 -5.97
CA PRO A 42 41.49 19.96 -4.81
C PRO A 42 40.41 20.98 -5.21
N GLY A 43 39.29 20.98 -4.50
CA GLY A 43 38.44 22.13 -4.35
C GLY A 43 37.16 22.19 -5.17
N THR A 44 36.21 21.32 -4.86
CA THR A 44 34.77 21.64 -5.07
C THR A 44 33.98 20.96 -3.98
N THR A 45 33.26 21.75 -3.18
CA THR A 45 32.31 21.26 -2.17
C THR A 45 31.30 20.34 -2.85
N PRO A 46 31.07 19.10 -2.34
CA PRO A 46 30.05 18.23 -2.92
C PRO A 46 28.68 18.90 -2.79
N ALA A 47 28.00 19.13 -3.89
CA ALA A 47 26.58 19.47 -3.88
C ALA A 47 25.84 18.35 -3.16
N ALA A 48 24.93 18.73 -2.27
CA ALA A 48 24.03 17.79 -1.60
C ALA A 48 23.33 16.92 -2.64
N PRO A 49 23.11 15.61 -2.38
CA PRO A 49 22.40 14.76 -3.32
C PRO A 49 21.05 15.40 -3.63
N ALA A 50 20.77 15.65 -4.91
CA ALA A 50 19.48 16.13 -5.35
C ALA A 50 18.42 15.15 -4.85
N SER A 51 17.41 15.65 -4.15
CA SER A 51 16.22 14.87 -3.81
C SER A 51 15.71 14.18 -5.09
N PRO A 52 15.31 12.90 -5.03
CA PRO A 52 14.81 12.21 -6.21
C PRO A 52 13.69 13.08 -6.82
N ALA A 53 13.85 13.43 -8.08
CA ALA A 53 12.87 14.21 -8.82
C ALA A 53 11.51 13.52 -8.64
N ILE A 54 10.52 14.23 -8.11
CA ILE A 54 9.14 13.76 -8.03
C ILE A 54 8.74 13.47 -9.48
N GLN A 55 8.56 12.19 -9.80
CA GLN A 55 8.19 11.79 -11.15
C GLN A 55 6.78 12.29 -11.40
N GLU A 56 6.63 13.25 -12.29
CA GLU A 56 5.34 13.86 -12.63
C GLU A 56 4.47 12.86 -13.42
N TRP A 57 3.15 13.06 -13.38
CA TRP A 57 2.21 12.35 -14.25
C TRP A 57 2.58 12.53 -15.71
N SER A 58 2.45 11.46 -16.50
CA SER A 58 2.78 11.45 -17.94
C SER A 58 1.98 12.49 -18.77
N GLY A 59 0.82 12.92 -18.25
CA GLY A 59 -0.11 13.79 -18.97
C GLY A 59 -1.03 13.02 -19.92
N GLU A 60 -0.84 11.70 -20.04
CA GLU A 60 -1.61 10.83 -20.93
C GLU A 60 -2.93 10.39 -20.30
N PRO A 61 -3.96 10.07 -21.10
CA PRO A 61 -5.18 9.46 -20.61
C PRO A 61 -4.89 8.04 -20.14
N GLY A 62 -5.68 7.56 -19.17
CA GLY A 62 -5.61 6.17 -18.72
C GLY A 62 -6.03 5.18 -19.82
N ALA A 63 -5.44 3.98 -19.79
CA ALA A 63 -5.71 2.92 -20.77
C ALA A 63 -7.14 2.35 -20.71
N SER A 64 -7.89 2.63 -19.64
CA SER A 64 -9.24 2.09 -19.41
C SER A 64 -10.33 2.68 -20.28
N ASN A 65 -10.06 3.72 -21.06
CA ASN A 65 -11.06 4.51 -21.82
C ASN A 65 -12.23 5.04 -20.93
N HIS A 66 -12.04 5.10 -19.63
CA HIS A 66 -13.06 5.59 -18.71
C HIS A 66 -13.18 7.13 -18.82
N PRO A 67 -14.39 7.73 -18.83
CA PRO A 67 -14.59 9.17 -18.99
C PRO A 67 -13.80 10.01 -17.98
N LEU A 68 -13.62 9.53 -16.75
CA LEU A 68 -12.85 10.21 -15.69
C LEU A 68 -11.34 10.00 -15.80
N MET A 69 -10.87 9.23 -16.79
CA MET A 69 -9.45 8.94 -17.03
C MET A 69 -8.91 9.64 -18.27
N THR A 70 -9.68 10.54 -18.88
CA THR A 70 -9.14 11.44 -19.92
C THR A 70 -8.19 12.46 -19.29
N ALA A 71 -7.17 12.88 -20.05
CA ALA A 71 -6.22 13.88 -19.57
C ALA A 71 -6.89 15.20 -19.13
N GLU A 72 -7.96 15.61 -19.82
CA GLU A 72 -8.76 16.78 -19.48
C GLU A 72 -9.49 16.57 -18.13
N ALA A 73 -10.22 15.47 -17.97
CA ALA A 73 -10.93 15.16 -16.74
C ALA A 73 -10.01 15.06 -15.52
N ILE A 74 -8.82 14.49 -15.69
CA ILE A 74 -7.81 14.41 -14.63
C ILE A 74 -7.32 15.81 -14.22
N ARG A 75 -7.03 16.70 -15.20
CA ARG A 75 -6.61 18.08 -14.92
C ARG A 75 -7.70 18.90 -14.26
N ASP A 76 -8.93 18.78 -14.71
CA ASP A 76 -10.08 19.50 -14.12
C ASP A 76 -10.34 19.06 -12.69
N ALA A 77 -10.29 17.74 -12.43
CA ALA A 77 -10.43 17.21 -11.10
C ALA A 77 -9.25 17.63 -10.18
N ALA A 78 -8.02 17.68 -10.71
CA ALA A 78 -6.86 18.18 -9.98
C ALA A 78 -6.97 19.65 -9.62
N ASN A 79 -7.48 20.48 -10.53
CA ASN A 79 -7.74 21.91 -10.27
C ASN A 79 -8.80 22.11 -9.18
N ASN A 80 -9.82 21.24 -9.11
CA ASN A 80 -10.87 21.28 -8.10
C ASN A 80 -10.57 20.41 -6.85
N PHE A 81 -9.37 19.87 -6.72
CA PHE A 81 -9.04 18.90 -5.66
C PHE A 81 -9.35 19.39 -4.25
N ARG A 82 -9.03 20.65 -3.94
CA ARG A 82 -9.35 21.26 -2.64
C ARG A 82 -10.84 21.32 -2.38
N GLY A 83 -11.63 21.68 -3.40
CA GLY A 83 -13.10 21.71 -3.31
C GLY A 83 -13.68 20.33 -3.07
N CYS A 84 -13.17 19.33 -3.79
CA CYS A 84 -13.54 17.92 -3.59
C CYS A 84 -13.27 17.47 -2.15
N LEU A 85 -12.07 17.72 -1.61
CA LEU A 85 -11.73 17.34 -0.23
C LEU A 85 -12.64 18.04 0.79
N ALA A 86 -12.88 19.34 0.63
CA ALA A 86 -13.75 20.09 1.52
C ALA A 86 -15.18 19.54 1.56
N ALA A 87 -15.68 19.05 0.43
CA ALA A 87 -17.00 18.43 0.31
C ALA A 87 -17.12 17.09 1.06
N LEU A 88 -15.98 16.44 1.43
CA LEU A 88 -15.98 15.19 2.20
C LEU A 88 -16.18 15.42 3.70
N TRP A 89 -16.10 16.65 4.19
CA TRP A 89 -16.26 16.96 5.62
C TRP A 89 -17.52 16.35 6.27
N PRO A 90 -18.73 16.50 5.72
CA PRO A 90 -19.93 15.95 6.34
C PRO A 90 -19.90 14.42 6.47
N LEU A 91 -19.15 13.74 5.60
CA LEU A 91 -18.94 12.28 5.67
C LEU A 91 -17.95 11.92 6.78
N ALA A 92 -16.87 12.68 6.92
CA ALA A 92 -15.87 12.49 7.96
C ALA A 92 -16.48 12.76 9.36
N GLU A 93 -17.26 13.84 9.50
CA GLU A 93 -17.95 14.21 10.73
C GLU A 93 -18.89 13.09 11.22
N ARG A 94 -19.70 12.52 10.32
CA ARG A 94 -20.59 11.38 10.67
C ARG A 94 -19.83 10.14 11.13
N ARG A 95 -18.54 10.03 10.84
CA ARG A 95 -17.65 8.94 11.30
C ARG A 95 -16.88 9.28 12.57
N GLY A 96 -17.19 10.43 13.19
CA GLY A 96 -16.56 10.86 14.43
C GLY A 96 -15.17 11.49 14.26
N VAL A 97 -14.76 11.82 13.03
CA VAL A 97 -13.54 12.61 12.81
C VAL A 97 -13.81 14.04 13.24
N THR A 98 -12.96 14.61 14.10
CA THR A 98 -13.12 16.00 14.52
C THR A 98 -12.75 16.95 13.40
N ARG A 99 -13.33 18.15 13.40
CA ARG A 99 -13.01 19.19 12.41
C ARG A 99 -11.50 19.51 12.41
N ALA A 100 -10.90 19.62 13.58
CA ALA A 100 -9.46 19.89 13.72
C ALA A 100 -8.61 18.76 13.11
N ALA A 101 -8.96 17.49 13.35
CA ALA A 101 -8.25 16.35 12.76
C ALA A 101 -8.41 16.31 11.24
N PHE A 102 -9.63 16.58 10.73
CA PHE A 102 -9.87 16.65 9.29
C PHE A 102 -9.02 17.72 8.63
N ASP A 103 -9.12 18.96 9.15
CA ASP A 103 -8.38 20.10 8.59
C ASP A 103 -6.86 19.90 8.65
N ALA A 104 -6.33 19.34 9.74
CA ALA A 104 -4.92 19.05 9.88
C ALA A 104 -4.41 18.05 8.81
N ASN A 105 -5.23 17.05 8.47
CA ASN A 105 -4.85 16.02 7.50
C ASN A 105 -5.00 16.46 6.04
N ILE A 106 -5.84 17.46 5.75
CA ILE A 106 -6.01 17.99 4.39
C ILE A 106 -5.26 19.30 4.14
N ALA A 107 -4.72 19.94 5.19
CA ALA A 107 -4.00 21.21 5.08
C ALA A 107 -2.79 21.08 4.14
N GLY A 108 -2.78 21.90 3.08
CA GLY A 108 -1.69 21.90 2.09
C GLY A 108 -1.60 20.64 1.24
N LEU A 109 -2.56 19.70 1.34
CA LEU A 109 -2.55 18.47 0.57
C LEU A 109 -2.73 18.79 -0.93
N THR A 110 -1.83 18.27 -1.73
CA THR A 110 -1.88 18.31 -3.19
C THR A 110 -2.05 16.89 -3.74
N PRO A 111 -2.75 16.70 -4.86
CA PRO A 111 -2.90 15.38 -5.44
C PRO A 111 -1.56 14.80 -5.89
N ASP A 112 -1.43 13.48 -5.86
CA ASP A 112 -0.33 12.74 -6.47
C ASP A 112 -0.80 12.20 -7.82
N LEU A 113 -0.67 13.00 -8.88
CA LEU A 113 -1.18 12.64 -10.19
C LEU A 113 -0.41 11.46 -10.84
N ARG A 114 0.80 11.14 -10.36
CA ARG A 114 1.52 9.94 -10.80
C ARG A 114 0.71 8.66 -10.57
N ILE A 115 -0.20 8.68 -9.60
CA ILE A 115 -1.11 7.57 -9.33
C ILE A 115 -2.01 7.25 -10.55
N MET A 116 -2.29 8.24 -11.40
CA MET A 116 -3.12 8.02 -12.61
C MET A 116 -2.43 7.08 -13.60
N ASP A 117 -1.11 7.18 -13.75
CA ASP A 117 -0.33 6.25 -14.58
C ASP A 117 -0.31 4.84 -13.97
N LEU A 118 -0.29 4.73 -12.64
CA LEU A 118 -0.23 3.46 -11.93
C LEU A 118 -1.59 2.75 -11.86
N LEU A 119 -2.68 3.51 -11.90
CA LEU A 119 -4.04 2.99 -11.74
C LEU A 119 -4.45 2.00 -12.85
N ASP A 120 -3.87 2.13 -14.03
CA ASP A 120 -4.12 1.27 -15.18
C ASP A 120 -2.96 0.30 -15.48
N ALA A 121 -1.84 0.41 -14.75
CA ALA A 121 -0.69 -0.47 -14.88
C ALA A 121 -0.78 -1.61 -13.85
N GLN A 122 -1.30 -2.76 -14.26
CA GLN A 122 -1.49 -3.94 -13.40
C GLN A 122 -0.74 -5.15 -14.00
N PRO A 123 0.50 -5.43 -13.55
CA PRO A 123 1.35 -6.48 -14.13
C PRO A 123 0.79 -7.90 -13.96
N GLU A 124 -0.03 -8.14 -12.94
CA GLU A 124 -0.69 -9.41 -12.66
C GLU A 124 -1.60 -9.87 -13.81
N PHE A 125 -2.06 -8.97 -14.66
CA PHE A 125 -2.88 -9.30 -15.84
C PHE A 125 -2.07 -9.45 -17.12
N THR A 126 -0.78 -9.13 -17.10
CA THR A 126 0.08 -9.14 -18.29
C THR A 126 1.10 -10.26 -18.31
N LYS A 127 1.31 -10.94 -17.17
CA LYS A 127 2.25 -12.07 -17.03
C LYS A 127 1.53 -13.41 -16.94
N SER A 128 2.20 -14.49 -17.37
CA SER A 128 1.70 -15.83 -17.06
C SER A 128 1.72 -16.09 -15.55
N PHE A 129 0.87 -17.01 -15.07
CA PHE A 129 0.85 -17.38 -13.65
C PHE A 129 2.24 -17.81 -13.13
N TRP A 130 2.96 -18.60 -13.89
CA TRP A 130 4.28 -19.11 -13.50
C TRP A 130 5.33 -18.01 -13.45
N ASP A 131 5.39 -17.15 -14.48
CA ASP A 131 6.32 -16.00 -14.47
C ASP A 131 6.03 -15.04 -13.32
N TYR A 132 4.74 -14.90 -12.96
CA TYR A 132 4.35 -14.07 -11.82
C TYR A 132 4.73 -14.72 -10.49
N LEU A 133 4.53 -16.03 -10.35
CA LEU A 133 4.91 -16.81 -9.18
C LEU A 133 6.44 -16.76 -8.95
N ASP A 134 7.25 -16.92 -10.00
CA ASP A 134 8.70 -16.86 -9.91
C ASP A 134 9.23 -15.51 -9.42
N LEU A 135 8.51 -14.42 -9.71
CA LEU A 135 8.83 -13.09 -9.17
C LEU A 135 8.51 -12.98 -7.67
N LEU A 136 7.46 -13.67 -7.21
CA LEU A 136 6.97 -13.57 -5.84
C LEU A 136 7.64 -14.57 -4.91
N VAL A 137 8.14 -15.70 -5.41
CA VAL A 137 8.71 -16.78 -4.59
C VAL A 137 10.17 -16.98 -4.96
N SER A 138 11.08 -16.33 -4.24
CA SER A 138 12.53 -16.52 -4.38
C SER A 138 13.10 -17.28 -3.19
N GLU A 139 14.27 -17.91 -3.38
CA GLU A 139 14.99 -18.59 -2.30
C GLU A 139 15.27 -17.66 -1.11
N ASP A 140 15.63 -16.40 -1.36
CA ASP A 140 15.85 -15.41 -0.32
C ASP A 140 14.57 -15.12 0.46
N ARG A 141 13.42 -15.02 -0.24
CA ARG A 141 12.13 -14.79 0.42
C ARG A 141 11.73 -16.00 1.27
N ILE A 142 11.98 -17.22 0.81
CA ILE A 142 11.75 -18.44 1.58
C ILE A 142 12.66 -18.48 2.83
N ALA A 143 13.94 -18.16 2.69
CA ALA A 143 14.89 -18.11 3.80
C ALA A 143 14.48 -17.05 4.84
N ASN A 144 14.09 -15.86 4.39
CA ASN A 144 13.59 -14.79 5.25
C ASN A 144 12.31 -15.21 5.99
N GLY A 145 11.40 -15.94 5.32
CA GLY A 145 10.18 -16.46 5.95
C GLY A 145 10.48 -17.45 7.09
N ARG A 146 11.41 -18.35 6.89
CA ARG A 146 11.89 -19.26 7.96
C ARG A 146 12.47 -18.49 9.14
N SER A 147 13.22 -17.42 8.85
CA SER A 147 13.80 -16.53 9.87
C SER A 147 12.72 -15.79 10.68
N VAL A 148 11.73 -15.22 10.01
CA VAL A 148 10.60 -14.51 10.63
C VAL A 148 9.76 -15.46 11.49
N LEU A 149 9.46 -16.67 11.01
CA LEU A 149 8.78 -17.71 11.80
C LEU A 149 9.53 -18.08 13.07
N ALA A 150 10.86 -18.19 12.99
CA ALA A 150 11.70 -18.47 14.15
C ALA A 150 11.76 -17.28 15.12
N GLN A 151 11.92 -16.05 14.60
CA GLN A 151 12.01 -14.83 15.40
C GLN A 151 10.73 -14.55 16.19
N HIS A 152 9.56 -14.75 15.57
CA HIS A 152 8.25 -14.49 16.17
C HIS A 152 7.50 -15.75 16.60
N ARG A 153 8.25 -16.84 16.90
CA ARG A 153 7.68 -18.17 17.18
C ARG A 153 6.56 -18.14 18.21
N ALA A 154 6.80 -17.51 19.36
CA ALA A 154 5.80 -17.46 20.44
C ALA A 154 4.51 -16.75 20.01
N THR A 155 4.63 -15.67 19.23
CA THR A 155 3.48 -14.94 18.68
C THR A 155 2.72 -15.81 17.68
N PHE A 156 3.41 -16.46 16.75
CA PHE A 156 2.77 -17.36 15.80
C PHE A 156 2.08 -18.53 16.50
N ASP A 157 2.71 -19.14 17.54
CA ASP A 157 2.11 -20.23 18.33
C ASP A 157 0.79 -19.76 18.99
N ALA A 158 0.80 -18.55 19.57
CA ALA A 158 -0.38 -17.99 20.24
C ALA A 158 -1.49 -17.62 19.24
N VAL A 159 -1.14 -17.00 18.12
CA VAL A 159 -2.10 -16.59 17.08
C VAL A 159 -2.71 -17.79 16.37
N GLU A 160 -1.91 -18.79 15.99
CA GLU A 160 -2.40 -20.03 15.38
C GLU A 160 -3.39 -20.75 16.31
N LYS A 161 -3.08 -20.83 17.61
CA LYS A 161 -3.99 -21.37 18.62
C LYS A 161 -5.29 -20.57 18.73
N ALA A 162 -5.23 -19.23 18.66
CA ALA A 162 -6.41 -18.35 18.84
C ALA A 162 -7.32 -18.29 17.61
N TYR A 163 -6.71 -18.30 16.42
CA TYR A 163 -7.44 -18.06 15.18
C TYR A 163 -7.62 -19.32 14.32
N GLY A 164 -6.82 -20.36 14.51
CA GLY A 164 -6.85 -21.59 13.72
C GLY A 164 -6.32 -21.40 12.30
N VAL A 165 -5.50 -20.38 12.07
CA VAL A 165 -4.88 -20.08 10.77
C VAL A 165 -3.43 -20.54 10.80
N ASP A 166 -3.03 -21.31 9.78
CA ASP A 166 -1.67 -21.81 9.66
C ASP A 166 -0.64 -20.67 9.60
N ARG A 167 0.36 -20.72 10.47
CA ARG A 167 1.45 -19.73 10.57
C ARG A 167 2.20 -19.51 9.28
N HIS A 168 2.36 -20.58 8.47
CA HIS A 168 3.11 -20.50 7.21
C HIS A 168 2.33 -19.65 6.18
N VAL A 169 1.00 -19.72 6.19
CA VAL A 169 0.16 -18.87 5.33
C VAL A 169 0.27 -17.41 5.74
N ILE A 170 0.21 -17.11 7.03
CA ILE A 170 0.38 -15.73 7.53
C ILE A 170 1.77 -15.19 7.15
N ALA A 171 2.82 -15.99 7.37
CA ALA A 171 4.19 -15.63 7.01
C ALA A 171 4.36 -15.46 5.49
N ALA A 172 3.73 -16.32 4.68
CA ALA A 172 3.75 -16.21 3.22
C ALA A 172 3.10 -14.91 2.73
N ILE A 173 1.95 -14.52 3.28
CA ILE A 173 1.29 -13.24 2.97
C ILE A 173 2.25 -12.09 3.31
N TRP A 174 2.84 -12.08 4.50
CA TRP A 174 3.81 -11.06 4.89
C TRP A 174 5.01 -10.99 3.93
N GLY A 175 5.52 -12.14 3.50
CA GLY A 175 6.60 -12.23 2.52
C GLY A 175 6.23 -11.71 1.14
N VAL A 176 5.09 -12.12 0.60
CA VAL A 176 4.62 -11.75 -0.73
C VAL A 176 4.26 -10.26 -0.80
N GLU A 177 3.57 -9.74 0.22
CA GLU A 177 3.06 -8.37 0.22
C GLU A 177 4.16 -7.31 0.39
N SER A 178 5.19 -7.58 1.20
CA SER A 178 6.17 -6.54 1.51
C SER A 178 7.61 -7.04 1.71
N ASN A 179 7.91 -8.29 1.33
CA ASN A 179 9.19 -8.91 1.65
C ASN A 179 9.54 -8.74 3.15
N TYR A 180 8.61 -9.16 4.00
CA TYR A 180 8.70 -9.09 5.46
C TYR A 180 8.90 -7.67 6.02
N GLY A 181 8.21 -6.70 5.42
CA GLY A 181 8.22 -5.31 5.86
C GLY A 181 9.33 -4.45 5.28
N THR A 182 10.19 -4.99 4.41
CA THR A 182 11.26 -4.22 3.76
C THR A 182 10.77 -3.39 2.56
N GLN A 183 9.57 -3.68 2.05
CA GLN A 183 8.99 -3.07 0.85
C GLN A 183 7.51 -2.73 1.08
N ILE A 184 7.22 -1.88 2.04
CA ILE A 184 5.83 -1.49 2.39
C ILE A 184 5.28 -0.34 1.53
N GLY A 185 6.13 0.31 0.73
CA GLY A 185 5.82 1.57 0.06
C GLY A 185 6.09 2.78 0.96
N ASP A 186 6.31 3.92 0.33
CA ASP A 186 6.70 5.18 0.98
C ASP A 186 5.68 6.31 0.82
N ARG A 187 4.59 6.06 0.07
CA ARG A 187 3.56 7.06 -0.20
C ARG A 187 2.67 7.28 1.01
N SER A 188 2.31 8.53 1.28
CA SER A 188 1.30 8.84 2.28
C SER A 188 -0.05 8.23 1.88
N VAL A 189 -0.59 7.35 2.73
CA VAL A 189 -1.91 6.72 2.52
C VAL A 189 -3.01 7.77 2.44
N ILE A 190 -2.93 8.83 3.27
CA ILE A 190 -3.85 9.96 3.21
C ILE A 190 -3.80 10.64 1.84
N ARG A 191 -2.61 10.93 1.32
CA ARG A 191 -2.47 11.59 0.02
C ARG A 191 -2.92 10.70 -1.12
N SER A 192 -2.54 9.42 -1.11
CA SER A 192 -2.92 8.46 -2.14
C SER A 192 -4.44 8.28 -2.20
N THR A 193 -5.06 7.98 -1.06
CA THR A 193 -6.51 7.75 -1.00
C THR A 193 -7.32 9.04 -1.27
N ALA A 194 -6.86 10.20 -0.80
CA ALA A 194 -7.45 11.50 -1.13
C ALA A 194 -7.39 11.78 -2.64
N THR A 195 -6.25 11.51 -3.28
CA THR A 195 -6.10 11.66 -4.73
C THR A 195 -7.13 10.81 -5.46
N LEU A 196 -7.20 9.53 -5.14
CA LEU A 196 -8.11 8.57 -5.77
C LEU A 196 -9.60 8.79 -5.40
N ALA A 197 -9.88 9.39 -4.25
CA ALA A 197 -11.24 9.78 -3.85
C ALA A 197 -11.80 10.92 -4.70
N CYS A 198 -10.93 11.75 -5.28
CA CYS A 198 -11.30 12.94 -6.02
C CYS A 198 -10.98 12.86 -7.52
N ILE A 199 -10.02 12.04 -7.95
CA ILE A 199 -9.49 12.02 -9.30
C ILE A 199 -9.49 10.59 -9.84
N GLY A 200 -9.85 10.43 -11.10
CA GLY A 200 -9.86 9.14 -11.78
C GLY A 200 -11.12 8.31 -11.52
N ARG A 201 -11.04 7.02 -11.87
CA ARG A 201 -12.12 6.05 -11.70
C ARG A 201 -12.20 5.50 -10.28
N ARG A 202 -13.35 4.90 -9.89
CA ARG A 202 -13.58 4.26 -8.58
C ARG A 202 -13.53 5.24 -7.39
N GLN A 203 -13.89 6.50 -7.59
CA GLN A 203 -13.85 7.52 -6.54
C GLN A 203 -14.65 7.13 -5.29
N ASP A 204 -15.80 6.48 -5.43
CA ASP A 204 -16.63 6.06 -4.29
C ASP A 204 -15.90 5.04 -3.40
N TYR A 205 -15.23 4.07 -4.00
CA TYR A 205 -14.40 3.11 -3.26
C TYR A 205 -13.27 3.82 -2.50
N PHE A 206 -12.51 4.67 -3.18
CA PHE A 206 -11.38 5.35 -2.55
C PHE A 206 -11.80 6.45 -1.56
N ARG A 207 -13.03 6.96 -1.67
CA ARG A 207 -13.61 7.84 -0.64
C ARG A 207 -13.80 7.10 0.68
N GLU A 208 -14.26 5.85 0.63
CA GLU A 208 -14.36 4.98 1.81
C GLU A 208 -12.98 4.71 2.43
N GLU A 209 -11.96 4.46 1.60
CA GLU A 209 -10.59 4.25 2.07
C GLU A 209 -10.00 5.51 2.71
N PHE A 210 -10.18 6.68 2.08
CA PHE A 210 -9.72 7.96 2.62
C PHE A 210 -10.36 8.28 3.99
N LEU A 211 -11.67 8.16 4.09
CA LEU A 211 -12.40 8.41 5.34
C LEU A 211 -11.98 7.42 6.43
N SER A 212 -11.75 6.16 6.07
CA SER A 212 -11.26 5.14 7.00
C SER A 212 -9.83 5.42 7.46
N ALA A 213 -8.96 5.93 6.58
CA ALA A 213 -7.61 6.35 6.96
C ALA A 213 -7.63 7.53 7.96
N LEU A 214 -8.54 8.49 7.80
CA LEU A 214 -8.75 9.57 8.77
C LEU A 214 -9.22 9.05 10.13
N GLU A 215 -10.12 8.05 10.16
CA GLU A 215 -10.57 7.44 11.40
C GLU A 215 -9.43 6.69 12.12
N ILE A 216 -8.57 5.97 11.39
CA ILE A 216 -7.39 5.28 11.94
C ILE A 216 -6.46 6.27 12.65
N LEU A 217 -6.17 7.40 12.01
CA LEU A 217 -5.36 8.47 12.60
C LEU A 217 -6.04 9.11 13.81
N SER A 218 -7.36 9.36 13.72
CA SER A 218 -8.13 9.96 14.82
C SER A 218 -8.19 9.09 16.06
N ARG A 219 -8.10 7.78 15.91
CA ARG A 219 -8.04 6.81 17.01
C ARG A 219 -6.64 6.64 17.61
N GLY A 220 -5.62 7.04 16.87
CA GLY A 220 -4.23 6.84 17.27
C GLY A 220 -3.74 5.40 17.11
N ASP A 221 -4.46 4.55 16.35
CA ASP A 221 -4.04 3.17 16.06
C ASP A 221 -2.68 3.13 15.36
N VAL A 222 -2.47 4.04 14.40
CA VAL A 222 -1.22 4.19 13.66
C VAL A 222 -0.77 5.65 13.71
N ARG A 223 0.52 5.89 13.85
CA ARG A 223 1.07 7.25 13.85
C ARG A 223 1.00 7.85 12.44
N PRO A 224 0.77 9.18 12.30
CA PRO A 224 0.67 9.83 10.99
C PRO A 224 1.91 9.63 10.09
N ASP A 225 3.11 9.66 10.68
CA ASP A 225 4.38 9.45 9.99
C ASP A 225 4.63 7.99 9.56
N HIS A 226 3.92 7.05 10.18
CA HIS A 226 3.94 5.62 9.85
C HIS A 226 2.82 5.18 8.88
N LEU A 227 1.80 6.01 8.66
CA LEU A 227 0.71 5.68 7.73
C LEU A 227 1.15 5.90 6.28
N LYS A 228 2.10 5.06 5.87
CA LYS A 228 2.70 5.02 4.53
C LYS A 228 2.48 3.65 3.91
N GLY A 229 2.42 3.62 2.57
CA GLY A 229 2.15 2.37 1.87
C GLY A 229 2.17 2.52 0.35
N SER A 230 1.34 1.72 -0.32
CA SER A 230 1.23 1.68 -1.77
C SER A 230 0.54 2.93 -2.35
N TRP A 231 0.61 3.06 -3.68
CA TRP A 231 -0.09 4.10 -4.42
C TRP A 231 -1.62 4.03 -4.26
N ALA A 232 -2.16 2.85 -3.99
CA ALA A 232 -3.60 2.65 -3.78
C ALA A 232 -4.04 2.83 -2.32
N GLY A 233 -3.10 3.06 -1.39
CA GLY A 233 -3.40 3.27 0.02
C GLY A 233 -3.36 2.01 0.89
N ALA A 234 -2.90 0.88 0.37
CA ALA A 234 -2.59 -0.28 1.19
C ALA A 234 -1.35 0.01 2.04
N PHE A 235 -1.35 -0.38 3.32
CA PHE A 235 -0.29 -0.04 4.26
C PHE A 235 0.07 -1.18 5.21
N GLY A 236 1.21 -1.01 5.87
CA GLY A 236 1.76 -2.02 6.77
C GLY A 236 2.31 -3.24 6.03
N PRO A 237 3.04 -4.13 6.73
CA PRO A 237 3.76 -5.23 6.10
C PRO A 237 2.88 -6.28 5.41
N THR A 238 1.60 -6.42 5.75
CA THR A 238 0.62 -7.28 5.06
C THR A 238 -0.40 -6.51 4.22
N GLN A 239 -0.10 -5.24 3.90
CA GLN A 239 -0.81 -4.41 2.93
C GLN A 239 -2.34 -4.32 3.17
N PHE A 240 -2.74 -3.95 4.38
CA PHE A 240 -4.14 -3.66 4.68
C PHE A 240 -4.63 -2.41 3.96
N MET A 241 -5.77 -2.50 3.29
CA MET A 241 -6.53 -1.30 2.96
C MET A 241 -7.13 -0.68 4.24
N PRO A 242 -7.30 0.64 4.34
CA PRO A 242 -7.86 1.30 5.53
C PRO A 242 -9.20 0.71 6.00
N THR A 243 -10.10 0.38 5.10
CA THR A 243 -11.38 -0.28 5.42
C THR A 243 -11.20 -1.69 5.98
N SER A 244 -10.27 -2.46 5.41
CA SER A 244 -9.91 -3.80 5.87
C SER A 244 -9.25 -3.74 7.25
N PHE A 245 -8.36 -2.78 7.47
CA PHE A 245 -7.76 -2.53 8.77
C PHE A 245 -8.85 -2.28 9.84
N LYS A 246 -9.78 -1.39 9.59
CA LYS A 246 -10.87 -1.10 10.52
C LYS A 246 -11.70 -2.34 10.87
N ARG A 247 -11.90 -3.22 9.92
CA ARG A 247 -12.72 -4.42 10.04
C ARG A 247 -11.99 -5.57 10.76
N TYR A 248 -10.70 -5.71 10.52
CA TYR A 248 -9.96 -6.92 10.88
C TYR A 248 -8.80 -6.71 11.85
N ALA A 249 -8.25 -5.50 11.96
CA ALA A 249 -7.13 -5.25 12.85
C ALA A 249 -7.51 -5.47 14.32
N VAL A 250 -6.60 -6.10 15.06
CA VAL A 250 -6.75 -6.41 16.48
C VAL A 250 -5.52 -5.92 17.24
N ASP A 251 -5.74 -5.50 18.47
CA ASP A 251 -4.72 -5.24 19.47
C ASP A 251 -4.43 -6.58 20.17
N PHE A 252 -3.37 -7.24 19.77
CA PHE A 252 -3.03 -8.57 20.26
C PHE A 252 -2.00 -8.55 21.39
N ASP A 253 -1.15 -7.53 21.43
CA ASP A 253 -0.20 -7.33 22.52
C ASP A 253 -0.80 -6.58 23.72
N GLY A 254 -2.00 -5.99 23.56
CA GLY A 254 -2.76 -5.36 24.63
C GLY A 254 -2.26 -3.97 25.01
N ASP A 255 -1.57 -3.27 24.09
CA ASP A 255 -1.06 -1.91 24.34
C ASP A 255 -2.13 -0.81 24.15
N GLY A 256 -3.35 -1.17 23.75
CA GLY A 256 -4.48 -0.28 23.50
C GLY A 256 -4.55 0.26 22.08
N ARG A 257 -3.69 -0.18 21.18
CA ARG A 257 -3.66 0.21 19.76
C ARG A 257 -3.70 -1.04 18.88
N ARG A 258 -4.08 -0.88 17.64
CA ARG A 258 -4.08 -1.94 16.62
C ARG A 258 -2.99 -1.64 15.59
N ASP A 259 -1.73 -1.61 16.02
CA ASP A 259 -0.61 -1.13 15.21
C ASP A 259 0.00 -2.22 14.33
N VAL A 260 -0.62 -2.50 13.19
CA VAL A 260 -0.10 -3.47 12.21
C VAL A 260 1.19 -3.01 11.52
N VAL A 261 1.66 -1.79 11.77
CA VAL A 261 2.88 -1.26 11.15
C VAL A 261 4.11 -1.51 12.02
N SER A 262 3.97 -1.26 13.34
CA SER A 262 5.11 -1.31 14.28
C SER A 262 5.05 -2.51 15.23
N SER A 263 3.87 -3.11 15.46
CA SER A 263 3.71 -4.32 16.28
C SER A 263 3.60 -5.57 15.41
N ALA A 264 4.61 -6.46 15.52
CA ALA A 264 4.55 -7.76 14.86
C ALA A 264 3.42 -8.65 15.43
N ALA A 265 3.06 -8.48 16.69
CA ALA A 265 1.97 -9.23 17.31
C ALA A 265 0.62 -8.86 16.70
N ASP A 266 0.34 -7.57 16.58
CA ASP A 266 -0.88 -7.06 15.95
C ASP A 266 -0.94 -7.41 14.47
N LEU A 267 0.18 -7.28 13.78
CA LEU A 267 0.29 -7.64 12.37
C LEU A 267 -0.10 -9.09 12.12
N ILE A 268 0.55 -10.03 12.83
CA ILE A 268 0.34 -11.48 12.67
C ILE A 268 -1.11 -11.84 13.04
N ALA A 269 -1.61 -11.30 14.16
CA ALA A 269 -2.96 -11.58 14.63
C ALA A 269 -4.04 -10.94 13.75
N SER A 270 -3.83 -9.72 13.27
CA SER A 270 -4.76 -9.04 12.36
C SER A 270 -4.86 -9.77 11.02
N THR A 271 -3.74 -10.26 10.49
CA THR A 271 -3.72 -11.06 9.27
C THR A 271 -4.47 -12.38 9.45
N ALA A 272 -4.25 -13.06 10.57
CA ALA A 272 -5.00 -14.28 10.92
C ALA A 272 -6.50 -14.00 11.09
N ASN A 273 -6.86 -12.92 11.82
CA ASN A 273 -8.26 -12.53 12.01
C ASN A 273 -8.98 -12.22 10.70
N ASN A 274 -8.28 -11.58 9.76
CA ASN A 274 -8.82 -11.32 8.44
C ASN A 274 -9.13 -12.64 7.71
N LEU A 275 -8.16 -13.55 7.60
CA LEU A 275 -8.37 -14.84 6.96
C LEU A 275 -9.52 -15.62 7.62
N LYS A 276 -9.55 -15.68 8.95
CA LYS A 276 -10.60 -16.38 9.71
C LYS A 276 -11.98 -15.80 9.41
N LYS A 277 -12.13 -14.48 9.40
CA LYS A 277 -13.42 -13.82 9.14
C LYS A 277 -13.84 -13.90 7.67
N ASP A 278 -12.91 -14.04 6.75
CA ASP A 278 -13.16 -14.20 5.33
C ASP A 278 -13.33 -15.69 4.92
N GLY A 279 -13.46 -16.61 5.90
CA GLY A 279 -13.87 -17.99 5.67
C GLY A 279 -12.74 -19.01 5.67
N TRP A 280 -11.58 -18.71 6.31
CA TRP A 280 -10.55 -19.73 6.51
C TRP A 280 -11.10 -20.92 7.29
N ILE A 281 -10.97 -22.11 6.73
CA ILE A 281 -11.35 -23.37 7.36
C ILE A 281 -10.06 -24.13 7.74
N PRO A 282 -9.81 -24.33 9.05
CA PRO A 282 -8.65 -25.14 9.49
C PRO A 282 -8.70 -26.54 8.86
N SER A 283 -7.55 -27.04 8.46
CA SER A 283 -7.37 -28.38 7.90
C SER A 283 -7.92 -28.62 6.49
N GLU A 284 -8.51 -27.63 5.83
CA GLU A 284 -8.74 -27.71 4.39
C GLU A 284 -7.46 -27.49 3.60
N THR A 285 -7.30 -28.23 2.54
CA THR A 285 -6.19 -28.03 1.60
C THR A 285 -6.47 -26.76 0.78
N TRP A 286 -5.46 -25.91 0.67
CA TRP A 286 -5.46 -24.75 -0.18
C TRP A 286 -4.51 -25.01 -1.37
N GLY A 287 -5.01 -24.89 -2.59
CA GLY A 287 -4.28 -25.15 -3.86
C GLY A 287 -4.77 -26.35 -4.63
#